data_320fa18e75cf2878c259540b226ea95f
#
_entry.id   320fa18e75cf2878c259540b226ea95f
#
_cell.length_a   1.000
_cell.length_b   1.000
_cell.length_c   1.000
_cell.angle_alpha   90.00
_cell.angle_beta   90.00
_cell.angle_gamma   90.00
#
_symmetry.space_group_name_H-M   'P 1'
#
loop_
_entity.id
_entity.type
_entity.pdbx_description
1 polymer ?
#
loop_
_entity_poly.entity_id
_entity_poly.type
_entity_poly.pdbx_seq_one_letter_code
_entity_poly.pdbx_strand_id
1 'polypeptide(L)'
;MLKTLLSLTTTFLMFSTTISAQNKYFLTYYNKAEKLYQAKDFINAKLYYDSALKKNPMHAYSYFKRALSVYAEGNLPSALLDFNKTISLDPTNADAYNFRGDTKIRLKDTLGGIRDFDTSINIEPNNYSYYTDRGEAYYDLDSNRLALKDYTYAYKLDSTKYRAPFFMGLIYYYSEKFDIANALFKKCTKIDSTAPGPYFYRAKIMYNIDNYDIALDEINNAIRLFSENASYYVTRAKIYMFNESEYDDDMAIEDLNKAIKMGSEEARELLEEYFSEGHP
;
A
#
# COMPACT_ATOMS: atom_id res chain seq x y z
N MET A 1 -55.55 -38.65 -6.16
CA MET A 1 -54.29 -38.92 -5.47
C MET A 1 -53.09 -39.17 -6.44
N LEU A 2 -53.14 -40.09 -7.39
CA LEU A 2 -52.01 -40.39 -8.26
C LEU A 2 -51.56 -39.18 -9.15
N LYS A 3 -52.49 -38.40 -9.71
CA LYS A 3 -52.20 -37.22 -10.52
C LYS A 3 -51.55 -36.05 -9.75
N THR A 4 -51.88 -35.88 -8.46
CA THR A 4 -51.26 -34.91 -7.59
C THR A 4 -49.82 -35.30 -7.16
N LEU A 5 -49.57 -36.58 -6.92
CA LEU A 5 -48.21 -37.07 -6.65
C LEU A 5 -47.29 -36.94 -7.86
N LEU A 6 -47.79 -37.25 -9.07
CA LEU A 6 -46.99 -37.09 -10.32
C LEU A 6 -46.64 -35.60 -10.58
N SER A 7 -47.55 -34.67 -10.29
CA SER A 7 -47.29 -33.25 -10.48
C SER A 7 -46.26 -32.70 -9.47
N LEU A 8 -46.25 -33.18 -8.23
CA LEU A 8 -45.30 -32.80 -7.21
C LEU A 8 -43.90 -33.38 -7.52
N THR A 9 -43.79 -34.59 -8.00
CA THR A 9 -42.50 -35.20 -8.37
C THR A 9 -41.89 -34.54 -9.60
N THR A 10 -42.70 -34.20 -10.63
CA THR A 10 -42.21 -33.46 -11.82
C THR A 10 -41.78 -32.05 -11.50
N THR A 11 -42.50 -31.34 -10.63
CA THR A 11 -42.09 -29.99 -10.14
C THR A 11 -40.80 -30.07 -9.33
N PHE A 12 -40.64 -31.07 -8.46
CA PHE A 12 -39.42 -31.25 -7.65
C PHE A 12 -38.20 -31.61 -8.54
N LEU A 13 -38.37 -32.46 -9.53
CA LEU A 13 -37.32 -32.78 -10.52
C LEU A 13 -36.92 -31.56 -11.36
N MET A 14 -37.89 -30.77 -11.85
CA MET A 14 -37.56 -29.53 -12.59
C MET A 14 -36.86 -28.51 -11.69
N PHE A 15 -37.24 -28.41 -10.41
CA PHE A 15 -36.57 -27.49 -9.45
C PHE A 15 -35.12 -27.94 -9.18
N SER A 16 -34.89 -29.24 -9.01
CA SER A 16 -33.53 -29.78 -8.78
C SER A 16 -32.62 -29.64 -10.00
N THR A 17 -33.13 -29.84 -11.21
CA THR A 17 -32.37 -29.66 -12.46
C THR A 17 -32.05 -28.19 -12.73
N THR A 18 -32.95 -27.28 -12.44
CA THR A 18 -32.69 -25.84 -12.60
C THR A 18 -31.65 -25.34 -11.61
N ILE A 19 -31.67 -25.77 -10.33
CA ILE A 19 -30.66 -25.44 -9.32
C ILE A 19 -29.29 -26.00 -9.74
N SER A 20 -29.22 -27.24 -10.22
CA SER A 20 -27.97 -27.85 -10.70
C SER A 20 -27.39 -27.09 -11.91
N ALA A 21 -28.23 -26.70 -12.87
CA ALA A 21 -27.81 -25.92 -14.04
C ALA A 21 -27.34 -24.51 -13.61
N GLN A 22 -28.05 -23.87 -12.71
CA GLN A 22 -27.67 -22.52 -12.21
C GLN A 22 -26.33 -22.54 -11.48
N ASN A 23 -26.07 -23.56 -10.66
CA ASN A 23 -24.79 -23.77 -10.00
C ASN A 23 -23.65 -24.04 -11.01
N LYS A 24 -23.89 -24.80 -12.06
CA LYS A 24 -22.91 -25.04 -13.13
C LYS A 24 -22.51 -23.75 -13.83
N TYR A 25 -23.46 -22.90 -14.20
CA TYR A 25 -23.18 -21.61 -14.84
C TYR A 25 -22.48 -20.65 -13.89
N PHE A 26 -22.89 -20.59 -12.61
CA PHE A 26 -22.18 -19.80 -11.59
C PHE A 26 -20.70 -20.20 -11.55
N LEU A 27 -20.40 -21.48 -11.36
CA LEU A 27 -19.01 -21.97 -11.28
C LEU A 27 -18.21 -21.67 -12.55
N THR A 28 -18.84 -21.77 -13.72
CA THR A 28 -18.17 -21.46 -15.00
C THR A 28 -17.72 -19.99 -15.04
N TYR A 29 -18.60 -19.05 -14.69
CA TYR A 29 -18.28 -17.63 -14.68
C TYR A 29 -17.30 -17.29 -13.55
N TYR A 30 -17.52 -17.83 -12.36
CA TYR A 30 -16.66 -17.64 -11.20
C TYR A 30 -15.21 -18.10 -11.48
N ASN A 31 -15.02 -19.32 -11.97
CA ASN A 31 -13.70 -19.84 -12.27
C ASN A 31 -12.98 -19.05 -13.38
N LYS A 32 -13.74 -18.52 -14.35
CA LYS A 32 -13.18 -17.64 -15.37
C LYS A 32 -12.74 -16.30 -14.77
N ALA A 33 -13.57 -15.71 -13.88
CA ALA A 33 -13.24 -14.50 -13.17
C ALA A 33 -11.98 -14.64 -12.32
N GLU A 34 -11.86 -15.75 -11.55
CA GLU A 34 -10.67 -16.04 -10.74
C GLU A 34 -9.40 -16.14 -11.60
N LYS A 35 -9.44 -16.81 -12.74
CA LYS A 35 -8.29 -16.87 -13.66
C LYS A 35 -7.86 -15.51 -14.17
N LEU A 36 -8.81 -14.65 -14.52
CA LEU A 36 -8.55 -13.29 -14.99
C LEU A 36 -8.02 -12.43 -13.87
N TYR A 37 -8.57 -12.57 -12.67
CA TYR A 37 -8.09 -11.87 -11.47
C TYR A 37 -6.62 -12.23 -11.16
N GLN A 38 -6.27 -13.51 -11.19
CA GLN A 38 -4.89 -13.98 -11.01
C GLN A 38 -3.96 -13.48 -12.11
N ALA A 39 -4.45 -13.32 -13.32
CA ALA A 39 -3.73 -12.72 -14.44
C ALA A 39 -3.67 -11.15 -14.35
N LYS A 40 -4.22 -10.55 -13.29
CA LYS A 40 -4.35 -9.10 -13.09
C LYS A 40 -5.18 -8.39 -14.16
N ASP A 41 -5.98 -9.12 -14.91
CA ASP A 41 -6.98 -8.57 -15.84
C ASP A 41 -8.25 -8.22 -15.06
N PHE A 42 -8.19 -7.15 -14.28
CA PHE A 42 -9.24 -6.75 -13.36
C PHE A 42 -10.52 -6.33 -14.08
N ILE A 43 -10.39 -5.70 -15.24
CA ILE A 43 -11.53 -5.26 -16.07
C ILE A 43 -12.38 -6.46 -16.48
N ASN A 44 -11.77 -7.48 -17.08
CA ASN A 44 -12.48 -8.67 -17.50
C ASN A 44 -12.90 -9.55 -16.31
N ALA A 45 -12.08 -9.64 -15.24
CA ALA A 45 -12.46 -10.35 -14.03
C ALA A 45 -13.79 -9.82 -13.46
N LYS A 46 -13.95 -8.51 -13.34
CA LYS A 46 -15.18 -7.84 -12.91
C LYS A 46 -16.40 -8.29 -13.75
N LEU A 47 -16.30 -8.30 -15.08
CA LEU A 47 -17.40 -8.70 -15.96
C LEU A 47 -17.86 -10.16 -15.74
N TYR A 48 -16.90 -11.03 -15.45
CA TYR A 48 -17.21 -12.43 -15.15
C TYR A 48 -17.74 -12.61 -13.71
N TYR A 49 -17.28 -11.81 -12.73
CA TYR A 49 -17.92 -11.78 -11.40
C TYR A 49 -19.35 -11.26 -11.48
N ASP A 50 -19.64 -10.23 -12.29
CA ASP A 50 -21.00 -9.76 -12.57
C ASP A 50 -21.89 -10.88 -13.09
N SER A 51 -21.36 -11.67 -14.02
CA SER A 51 -22.07 -12.82 -14.60
C SER A 51 -22.30 -13.94 -13.58
N ALA A 52 -21.32 -14.21 -12.73
CA ALA A 52 -21.41 -15.17 -11.63
C ALA A 52 -22.47 -14.73 -10.61
N LEU A 53 -22.44 -13.44 -10.19
CA LEU A 53 -23.36 -12.89 -9.20
C LEU A 53 -24.82 -12.82 -9.71
N LYS A 54 -25.05 -12.70 -11.03
CA LYS A 54 -26.38 -12.88 -11.62
C LYS A 54 -26.92 -14.31 -11.43
N LYS A 55 -26.04 -15.30 -11.28
CA LYS A 55 -26.43 -16.72 -11.07
C LYS A 55 -26.51 -17.07 -9.58
N ASN A 56 -25.65 -16.46 -8.74
CA ASN A 56 -25.68 -16.61 -7.29
C ASN A 56 -25.47 -15.25 -6.59
N PRO A 57 -26.55 -14.50 -6.35
CA PRO A 57 -26.49 -13.18 -5.70
C PRO A 57 -26.11 -13.21 -4.20
N MET A 58 -26.01 -14.39 -3.60
CA MET A 58 -25.66 -14.56 -2.18
C MET A 58 -24.20 -14.98 -1.97
N HIS A 59 -23.38 -15.02 -3.01
CA HIS A 59 -21.98 -15.45 -2.91
C HIS A 59 -21.08 -14.29 -2.47
N ALA A 60 -20.87 -14.17 -1.17
CA ALA A 60 -20.10 -13.09 -0.54
C ALA A 60 -18.71 -12.92 -1.17
N TYR A 61 -17.99 -14.01 -1.38
CA TYR A 61 -16.63 -13.98 -1.92
C TYR A 61 -16.55 -13.44 -3.37
N SER A 62 -17.58 -13.63 -4.20
CA SER A 62 -17.62 -13.00 -5.53
C SER A 62 -17.77 -11.47 -5.46
N TYR A 63 -18.54 -10.96 -4.48
CA TYR A 63 -18.58 -9.51 -4.22
C TYR A 63 -17.22 -9.01 -3.75
N PHE A 64 -16.58 -9.72 -2.81
CA PHE A 64 -15.24 -9.36 -2.33
C PHE A 64 -14.21 -9.29 -3.47
N LYS A 65 -14.14 -10.30 -4.32
CA LYS A 65 -13.21 -10.33 -5.46
C LYS A 65 -13.54 -9.29 -6.53
N ARG A 66 -14.82 -9.01 -6.77
CA ARG A 66 -15.23 -7.92 -7.65
C ARG A 66 -14.83 -6.57 -7.06
N ALA A 67 -15.03 -6.37 -5.75
CA ALA A 67 -14.59 -5.18 -5.04
C ALA A 67 -13.09 -4.94 -5.18
N LEU A 68 -12.26 -5.98 -4.99
CA LEU A 68 -10.81 -5.88 -5.18
C LEU A 68 -10.43 -5.54 -6.62
N SER A 69 -11.14 -6.09 -7.62
CA SER A 69 -10.92 -5.75 -9.03
C SER A 69 -11.21 -4.27 -9.29
N VAL A 70 -12.35 -3.79 -8.82
CA VAL A 70 -12.79 -2.39 -8.98
C VAL A 70 -11.91 -1.42 -8.18
N TYR A 71 -11.45 -1.84 -7.00
CA TYR A 71 -10.50 -1.10 -6.18
C TYR A 71 -9.15 -0.92 -6.91
N ALA A 72 -8.64 -1.98 -7.54
CA ALA A 72 -7.41 -1.92 -8.33
C ALA A 72 -7.52 -0.97 -9.54
N GLU A 73 -8.72 -0.80 -10.10
CA GLU A 73 -9.02 0.20 -11.15
C GLU A 73 -9.16 1.64 -10.60
N GLY A 74 -9.12 1.83 -9.28
CA GLY A 74 -9.28 3.14 -8.64
C GLY A 74 -10.74 3.59 -8.47
N ASN A 75 -11.74 2.76 -8.83
CA ASN A 75 -13.15 3.11 -8.64
C ASN A 75 -13.62 2.82 -7.21
N LEU A 76 -13.17 3.67 -6.29
CA LEU A 76 -13.40 3.51 -4.85
C LEU A 76 -14.89 3.48 -4.44
N PRO A 77 -15.79 4.32 -5.01
CA PRO A 77 -17.21 4.26 -4.65
C PRO A 77 -17.85 2.89 -4.98
N SER A 78 -17.53 2.32 -6.14
CA SER A 78 -18.05 1.01 -6.52
C SER A 78 -17.46 -0.11 -5.66
N ALA A 79 -16.16 -0.05 -5.33
CA ALA A 79 -15.51 -0.98 -4.42
C ALA A 79 -16.17 -0.97 -3.03
N LEU A 80 -16.47 0.23 -2.50
CA LEU A 80 -17.15 0.40 -1.21
C LEU A 80 -18.52 -0.30 -1.16
N LEU A 81 -19.31 -0.21 -2.25
CA LEU A 81 -20.60 -0.90 -2.34
C LEU A 81 -20.44 -2.42 -2.26
N ASP A 82 -19.48 -2.96 -2.96
CA ASP A 82 -19.23 -4.40 -2.98
C ASP A 82 -18.64 -4.91 -1.66
N PHE A 83 -17.74 -4.17 -1.02
CA PHE A 83 -17.27 -4.51 0.33
C PHE A 83 -18.40 -4.47 1.36
N ASN A 84 -19.31 -3.49 1.28
CA ASN A 84 -20.51 -3.46 2.12
C ASN A 84 -21.39 -4.69 1.90
N LYS A 85 -21.57 -5.10 0.64
CA LYS A 85 -22.33 -6.30 0.31
C LYS A 85 -21.64 -7.58 0.80
N THR A 86 -20.32 -7.66 0.65
CA THR A 86 -19.53 -8.76 1.21
C THR A 86 -19.77 -8.90 2.70
N ILE A 87 -19.60 -7.83 3.47
CA ILE A 87 -19.76 -7.81 4.92
C ILE A 87 -21.20 -8.13 5.34
N SER A 88 -22.20 -7.67 4.58
CA SER A 88 -23.59 -7.99 4.85
C SER A 88 -23.92 -9.48 4.69
N LEU A 89 -23.20 -10.18 3.82
CA LEU A 89 -23.36 -11.62 3.54
C LEU A 89 -22.43 -12.48 4.40
N ASP A 90 -21.24 -11.98 4.71
CA ASP A 90 -20.23 -12.63 5.55
C ASP A 90 -19.60 -11.60 6.50
N PRO A 91 -20.20 -11.42 7.70
CA PRO A 91 -19.66 -10.50 8.71
C PRO A 91 -18.34 -10.94 9.34
N THR A 92 -17.85 -12.13 9.02
CA THR A 92 -16.59 -12.66 9.58
C THR A 92 -15.41 -12.47 8.63
N ASN A 93 -15.61 -11.88 7.48
CA ASN A 93 -14.55 -11.62 6.49
C ASN A 93 -13.69 -10.42 6.91
N ALA A 94 -12.60 -10.69 7.63
CA ALA A 94 -11.70 -9.67 8.15
C ALA A 94 -11.05 -8.83 7.02
N ASP A 95 -10.67 -9.46 5.91
CA ASP A 95 -10.11 -8.77 4.75
C ASP A 95 -11.10 -7.77 4.15
N ALA A 96 -12.41 -8.10 4.11
CA ALA A 96 -13.42 -7.17 3.59
C ALA A 96 -13.53 -5.91 4.45
N TYR A 97 -13.41 -6.02 5.78
CA TYR A 97 -13.31 -4.86 6.65
C TYR A 97 -12.02 -4.07 6.39
N ASN A 98 -10.88 -4.74 6.29
CA ASN A 98 -9.60 -4.08 6.06
C ASN A 98 -9.60 -3.27 4.75
N PHE A 99 -9.99 -3.89 3.63
CA PHE A 99 -10.05 -3.19 2.34
C PHE A 99 -11.14 -2.12 2.31
N ARG A 100 -12.28 -2.30 3.01
CA ARG A 100 -13.29 -1.25 3.17
C ARG A 100 -12.72 -0.07 3.97
N GLY A 101 -11.93 -0.34 5.01
CA GLY A 101 -11.26 0.65 5.82
C GLY A 101 -10.33 1.52 4.98
N ASP A 102 -9.43 0.91 4.20
CA ASP A 102 -8.56 1.64 3.29
C ASP A 102 -9.37 2.43 2.24
N THR A 103 -10.42 1.82 1.67
CA THR A 103 -11.31 2.50 0.72
C THR A 103 -11.94 3.76 1.33
N LYS A 104 -12.40 3.69 2.59
CA LYS A 104 -12.97 4.84 3.32
C LYS A 104 -11.93 5.94 3.55
N ILE A 105 -10.71 5.59 3.96
CA ILE A 105 -9.62 6.55 4.14
C ILE A 105 -9.34 7.30 2.85
N ARG A 106 -9.20 6.59 1.74
CA ARG A 106 -9.00 7.20 0.42
C ARG A 106 -10.17 8.06 -0.03
N LEU A 107 -11.38 7.78 0.45
CA LEU A 107 -12.59 8.61 0.29
C LEU A 107 -12.72 9.70 1.37
N LYS A 108 -11.68 9.93 2.20
CA LYS A 108 -11.61 10.95 3.26
C LYS A 108 -12.47 10.66 4.51
N ASP A 109 -12.97 9.43 4.67
CA ASP A 109 -13.60 8.96 5.92
C ASP A 109 -12.57 8.19 6.77
N THR A 110 -11.56 8.90 7.30
CA THR A 110 -10.46 8.29 8.05
C THR A 110 -10.93 7.59 9.33
N LEU A 111 -11.86 8.21 10.07
CA LEU A 111 -12.40 7.60 11.29
C LEU A 111 -13.24 6.35 11.01
N GLY A 112 -13.99 6.35 9.91
CA GLY A 112 -14.71 5.18 9.44
C GLY A 112 -13.77 4.05 9.01
N GLY A 113 -12.63 4.40 8.41
CA GLY A 113 -11.59 3.46 8.04
C GLY A 113 -10.94 2.79 9.27
N ILE A 114 -10.54 3.59 10.28
CA ILE A 114 -9.96 3.07 11.53
C ILE A 114 -10.91 2.10 12.24
N ARG A 115 -12.21 2.40 12.30
CA ARG A 115 -13.20 1.47 12.88
C ARG A 115 -13.28 0.15 12.11
N ASP A 116 -13.12 0.17 10.81
CA ASP A 116 -13.09 -1.05 10.01
C ASP A 116 -11.79 -1.84 10.26
N PHE A 117 -10.64 -1.19 10.39
CA PHE A 117 -9.38 -1.86 10.79
C PHE A 117 -9.48 -2.45 12.20
N ASP A 118 -10.11 -1.76 13.15
CA ASP A 118 -10.36 -2.30 14.49
C ASP A 118 -11.18 -3.60 14.40
N THR A 119 -12.18 -3.63 13.51
CA THR A 119 -13.02 -4.82 13.32
C THR A 119 -12.21 -5.96 12.68
N SER A 120 -11.41 -5.70 11.65
CA SER A 120 -10.57 -6.71 11.02
C SER A 120 -9.58 -7.33 12.00
N ILE A 121 -8.95 -6.52 12.85
CA ILE A 121 -8.05 -6.95 13.92
C ILE A 121 -8.78 -7.79 14.97
N ASN A 122 -10.01 -7.42 15.35
CA ASN A 122 -10.80 -8.20 16.32
C ASN A 122 -11.19 -9.58 15.77
N ILE A 123 -11.43 -9.69 14.45
CA ILE A 123 -11.75 -10.97 13.80
C ILE A 123 -10.47 -11.82 13.66
N GLU A 124 -9.38 -11.23 13.17
CA GLU A 124 -8.11 -11.91 12.93
C GLU A 124 -6.94 -11.15 13.57
N PRO A 125 -6.66 -11.35 14.87
CA PRO A 125 -5.71 -10.52 15.62
C PRO A 125 -4.23 -10.78 15.29
N ASN A 126 -3.91 -11.78 14.47
CA ASN A 126 -2.55 -12.14 14.14
C ASN A 126 -2.16 -11.79 12.69
N ASN A 127 -2.87 -10.85 12.05
CA ASN A 127 -2.58 -10.43 10.68
C ASN A 127 -1.72 -9.15 10.70
N TYR A 128 -0.48 -9.27 10.21
CA TYR A 128 0.48 -8.18 10.10
C TYR A 128 -0.09 -6.94 9.36
N SER A 129 -0.81 -7.17 8.25
CA SER A 129 -1.27 -6.09 7.38
C SER A 129 -2.28 -5.18 8.07
N TYR A 130 -3.19 -5.74 8.87
CA TYR A 130 -4.22 -4.95 9.53
C TYR A 130 -3.65 -3.94 10.52
N TYR A 131 -2.59 -4.32 11.25
CA TYR A 131 -1.89 -3.38 12.13
C TYR A 131 -1.08 -2.35 11.36
N THR A 132 -0.41 -2.73 10.26
CA THR A 132 0.32 -1.74 9.46
C THR A 132 -0.63 -0.75 8.79
N ASP A 133 -1.79 -1.19 8.30
CA ASP A 133 -2.77 -0.32 7.65
C ASP A 133 -3.41 0.64 8.66
N ARG A 134 -3.75 0.17 9.88
CA ARG A 134 -4.22 1.04 10.96
C ARG A 134 -3.11 1.97 11.46
N GLY A 135 -1.89 1.48 11.56
CA GLY A 135 -0.71 2.27 11.92
C GLY A 135 -0.48 3.43 10.95
N GLU A 136 -0.63 3.21 9.64
CA GLU A 136 -0.55 4.28 8.64
C GLU A 136 -1.67 5.30 8.80
N ALA A 137 -2.91 4.85 9.04
CA ALA A 137 -4.01 5.76 9.31
C ALA A 137 -3.77 6.64 10.56
N TYR A 138 -3.15 6.09 11.60
CA TYR A 138 -2.74 6.86 12.78
C TYR A 138 -1.57 7.79 12.47
N TYR A 139 -0.61 7.37 11.64
CA TYR A 139 0.51 8.20 11.22
C TYR A 139 0.04 9.42 10.43
N ASP A 140 -0.88 9.25 9.48
CA ASP A 140 -1.49 10.32 8.70
C ASP A 140 -2.30 11.31 9.56
N LEU A 141 -2.73 10.89 10.76
CA LEU A 141 -3.38 11.74 11.77
C LEU A 141 -2.39 12.30 12.82
N ASP A 142 -1.09 12.25 12.55
CA ASP A 142 -0.04 12.64 13.51
C ASP A 142 -0.13 11.95 14.88
N SER A 143 -0.90 10.85 14.95
CA SER A 143 -1.07 10.05 16.16
C SER A 143 0.08 9.06 16.35
N ASN A 144 1.31 9.58 16.33
CA ASN A 144 2.55 8.81 16.27
C ASN A 144 2.68 7.74 17.37
N ARG A 145 2.12 8.00 18.58
CA ARG A 145 2.14 7.01 19.68
C ARG A 145 1.30 5.77 19.35
N LEU A 146 0.13 5.95 18.72
CA LEU A 146 -0.74 4.85 18.31
C LEU A 146 -0.16 4.12 17.11
N ALA A 147 0.38 4.86 16.13
CA ALA A 147 1.08 4.29 14.99
C ALA A 147 2.26 3.41 15.43
N LEU A 148 3.13 3.90 16.33
CA LEU A 148 4.26 3.13 16.87
C LEU A 148 3.81 1.86 17.60
N LYS A 149 2.68 1.90 18.33
CA LYS A 149 2.11 0.71 18.98
C LYS A 149 1.74 -0.35 17.96
N ASP A 150 1.04 0.03 16.90
CA ASP A 150 0.60 -0.88 15.85
C ASP A 150 1.78 -1.42 15.04
N TYR A 151 2.71 -0.57 14.61
CA TYR A 151 3.93 -1.02 13.90
C TYR A 151 4.81 -1.94 14.75
N THR A 152 4.93 -1.66 16.06
CA THR A 152 5.67 -2.55 16.97
C THR A 152 5.02 -3.92 17.07
N TYR A 153 3.69 -3.97 17.12
CA TYR A 153 2.97 -5.24 17.15
C TYR A 153 3.07 -5.98 15.81
N ALA A 154 2.88 -5.28 14.69
CA ALA A 154 3.07 -5.83 13.36
C ALA A 154 4.48 -6.43 13.19
N TYR A 155 5.53 -5.73 13.61
CA TYR A 155 6.90 -6.23 13.53
C TYR A 155 7.14 -7.48 14.40
N LYS A 156 6.43 -7.62 15.52
CA LYS A 156 6.47 -8.85 16.33
C LYS A 156 5.77 -10.02 15.64
N LEU A 157 4.70 -9.75 14.88
CA LEU A 157 3.99 -10.78 14.13
C LEU A 157 4.81 -11.28 12.94
N ASP A 158 5.48 -10.37 12.22
CA ASP A 158 6.30 -10.72 11.06
C ASP A 158 7.49 -9.76 10.91
N SER A 159 8.65 -10.16 11.42
CA SER A 159 9.88 -9.36 11.35
C SER A 159 10.60 -9.45 9.99
N THR A 160 10.09 -10.25 9.05
CA THR A 160 10.65 -10.39 7.69
C THR A 160 10.15 -9.31 6.74
N LYS A 161 9.16 -8.52 7.16
CA LYS A 161 8.60 -7.41 6.38
C LYS A 161 9.15 -6.08 6.84
N TYR A 162 9.60 -5.25 5.90
CA TYR A 162 10.26 -3.98 6.22
C TYR A 162 9.30 -2.80 6.45
N ARG A 163 8.02 -2.89 6.06
CA ARG A 163 7.06 -1.77 6.13
C ARG A 163 6.90 -1.22 7.56
N ALA A 164 6.71 -2.08 8.55
CA ALA A 164 6.57 -1.65 9.94
C ALA A 164 7.84 -0.95 10.48
N PRO A 165 9.06 -1.53 10.42
CA PRO A 165 10.26 -0.83 10.87
C PRO A 165 10.57 0.42 10.03
N PHE A 166 10.15 0.49 8.77
CA PHE A 166 10.31 1.68 7.94
C PHE A 166 9.50 2.86 8.47
N PHE A 167 8.20 2.68 8.72
CA PHE A 167 7.36 3.75 9.28
C PHE A 167 7.75 4.12 10.72
N MET A 168 8.17 3.15 11.53
CA MET A 168 8.79 3.47 12.83
C MET A 168 10.03 4.35 12.66
N GLY A 169 10.87 4.04 11.67
CA GLY A 169 12.04 4.84 11.31
C GLY A 169 11.67 6.27 10.92
N LEU A 170 10.61 6.45 10.11
CA LEU A 170 10.10 7.78 9.74
C LEU A 170 9.65 8.59 10.96
N ILE A 171 8.87 7.99 11.86
CA ILE A 171 8.41 8.65 13.08
C ILE A 171 9.60 9.12 13.93
N TYR A 172 10.62 8.28 14.10
CA TYR A 172 11.83 8.65 14.86
C TYR A 172 12.69 9.66 14.12
N TYR A 173 12.78 9.59 12.78
CA TYR A 173 13.48 10.57 11.95
C TYR A 173 12.88 11.99 12.12
N TYR A 174 11.56 12.13 11.96
CA TYR A 174 10.87 13.41 12.14
C TYR A 174 10.80 13.88 13.60
N SER A 175 11.10 13.01 14.55
CA SER A 175 11.29 13.35 15.97
C SER A 175 12.77 13.60 16.31
N GLU A 176 13.66 13.73 15.32
CA GLU A 176 15.10 13.97 15.42
C GLU A 176 15.86 12.91 16.25
N LYS A 177 15.25 11.73 16.44
CA LYS A 177 15.89 10.59 17.10
C LYS A 177 16.69 9.76 16.09
N PHE A 178 17.72 10.38 15.53
CA PHE A 178 18.45 9.86 14.37
C PHE A 178 19.13 8.50 14.62
N ASP A 179 19.64 8.23 15.81
CA ASP A 179 20.24 6.94 16.15
C ASP A 179 19.23 5.78 16.01
N ILE A 180 18.01 5.98 16.55
CA ILE A 180 16.95 4.97 16.48
C ILE A 180 16.46 4.81 15.04
N ALA A 181 16.25 5.92 14.34
CA ALA A 181 15.82 5.93 12.96
C ALA A 181 16.82 5.20 12.05
N ASN A 182 18.12 5.53 12.17
CA ASN A 182 19.19 4.88 11.40
C ASN A 182 19.24 3.37 11.65
N ALA A 183 19.11 2.93 12.91
CA ALA A 183 19.09 1.52 13.25
C ALA A 183 17.88 0.79 12.61
N LEU A 184 16.72 1.44 12.56
CA LEU A 184 15.50 0.91 11.91
C LEU A 184 15.66 0.84 10.39
N PHE A 185 16.12 1.91 9.74
CA PHE A 185 16.37 1.89 8.30
C PHE A 185 17.45 0.89 7.90
N LYS A 186 18.50 0.73 8.72
CA LYS A 186 19.50 -0.34 8.52
C LYS A 186 18.89 -1.75 8.61
N LYS A 187 17.88 -1.97 9.45
CA LYS A 187 17.11 -3.22 9.45
C LYS A 187 16.33 -3.38 8.16
N CYS A 188 15.69 -2.30 7.68
CA CYS A 188 14.93 -2.33 6.43
C CYS A 188 15.82 -2.74 5.24
N THR A 189 17.03 -2.17 5.11
CA THR A 189 17.96 -2.54 4.02
C THR A 189 18.46 -3.99 4.09
N LYS A 190 18.46 -4.60 5.29
CA LYS A 190 18.77 -6.03 5.47
C LYS A 190 17.60 -6.93 5.11
N ILE A 191 16.36 -6.48 5.34
CA ILE A 191 15.14 -7.24 5.01
C ILE A 191 14.88 -7.17 3.51
N ASP A 192 14.97 -5.98 2.94
CA ASP A 192 14.79 -5.71 1.51
C ASP A 192 15.85 -4.73 1.02
N SER A 193 16.90 -5.26 0.40
CA SER A 193 17.98 -4.46 -0.16
C SER A 193 17.61 -3.73 -1.46
N THR A 194 16.41 -3.97 -1.99
CA THR A 194 15.91 -3.32 -3.22
C THR A 194 14.99 -2.13 -2.93
N ALA A 195 14.65 -1.87 -1.67
CA ALA A 195 13.84 -0.73 -1.28
C ALA A 195 14.69 0.55 -1.20
N PRO A 196 14.46 1.58 -2.04
CA PRO A 196 15.31 2.79 -2.06
C PRO A 196 15.10 3.70 -0.85
N GLY A 197 13.88 3.74 -0.29
CA GLY A 197 13.52 4.66 0.80
C GLY A 197 14.41 4.57 2.03
N PRO A 198 14.73 3.39 2.56
CA PRO A 198 15.63 3.26 3.71
C PRO A 198 17.03 3.83 3.47
N TYR A 199 17.60 3.66 2.28
CA TYR A 199 18.89 4.25 1.90
C TYR A 199 18.80 5.77 1.86
N PHE A 200 17.75 6.31 1.28
CA PHE A 200 17.51 7.76 1.21
C PHE A 200 17.46 8.40 2.62
N TYR A 201 16.68 7.83 3.54
CA TYR A 201 16.59 8.40 4.89
C TYR A 201 17.89 8.21 5.68
N ARG A 202 18.64 7.14 5.45
CA ARG A 202 19.98 6.98 6.02
C ARG A 202 20.95 8.02 5.49
N ALA A 203 20.92 8.32 4.19
CA ALA A 203 21.71 9.40 3.59
C ALA A 203 21.39 10.74 4.27
N LYS A 204 20.11 11.06 4.44
CA LYS A 204 19.70 12.30 5.14
C LYS A 204 20.16 12.36 6.60
N ILE A 205 20.11 11.23 7.31
CA ILE A 205 20.63 11.17 8.69
C ILE A 205 22.16 11.40 8.69
N MET A 206 22.89 10.73 7.81
CA MET A 206 24.35 10.87 7.72
C MET A 206 24.77 12.30 7.34
N TYR A 207 24.03 12.92 6.41
CA TYR A 207 24.20 14.34 6.06
C TYR A 207 23.99 15.25 7.29
N ASN A 208 22.93 15.02 8.09
CA ASN A 208 22.61 15.86 9.24
C ASN A 208 23.64 15.74 10.41
N ILE A 209 24.48 14.71 10.39
CA ILE A 209 25.56 14.51 11.37
C ILE A 209 26.94 14.70 10.74
N ASP A 210 27.00 15.38 9.60
CA ASP A 210 28.21 15.74 8.83
C ASP A 210 29.07 14.54 8.40
N ASN A 211 28.46 13.35 8.29
CA ASN A 211 29.13 12.15 7.79
C ASN A 211 28.86 12.00 6.28
N TYR A 212 29.46 12.88 5.48
CA TYR A 212 29.16 13.05 4.08
C TYR A 212 29.56 11.83 3.22
N ASP A 213 30.66 11.14 3.56
CA ASP A 213 31.11 9.97 2.80
C ASP A 213 30.06 8.84 2.86
N ILE A 214 29.57 8.53 4.06
CA ILE A 214 28.48 7.54 4.19
C ILE A 214 27.17 8.06 3.59
N ALA A 215 26.89 9.35 3.72
CA ALA A 215 25.71 9.96 3.08
C ALA A 215 25.74 9.78 1.56
N LEU A 216 26.90 9.98 0.94
CA LEU A 216 27.08 9.81 -0.51
C LEU A 216 26.88 8.35 -0.94
N ASP A 217 27.44 7.39 -0.21
CA ASP A 217 27.25 5.96 -0.48
C ASP A 217 25.76 5.57 -0.41
N GLU A 218 25.06 6.02 0.62
CA GLU A 218 23.66 5.69 0.83
C GLU A 218 22.76 6.34 -0.22
N ILE A 219 22.99 7.61 -0.59
CA ILE A 219 22.17 8.28 -1.61
C ILE A 219 22.41 7.70 -3.00
N ASN A 220 23.64 7.30 -3.31
CA ASN A 220 23.95 6.61 -4.55
C ASN A 220 23.24 5.26 -4.65
N ASN A 221 23.11 4.52 -3.54
CA ASN A 221 22.32 3.30 -3.49
C ASN A 221 20.83 3.59 -3.76
N ALA A 222 20.25 4.64 -3.16
CA ALA A 222 18.87 5.02 -3.42
C ALA A 222 18.62 5.38 -4.89
N ILE A 223 19.51 6.18 -5.50
CA ILE A 223 19.45 6.59 -6.92
C ILE A 223 19.58 5.37 -7.85
N ARG A 224 20.51 4.47 -7.56
CA ARG A 224 20.71 3.24 -8.35
C ARG A 224 19.47 2.35 -8.35
N LEU A 225 18.75 2.30 -7.24
CA LEU A 225 17.52 1.49 -7.10
C LEU A 225 16.31 2.16 -7.73
N PHE A 226 16.22 3.48 -7.66
CA PHE A 226 15.11 4.26 -8.24
C PHE A 226 15.57 5.66 -8.63
N SER A 227 15.83 5.86 -9.91
CA SER A 227 16.39 7.11 -10.46
C SER A 227 15.36 8.22 -10.76
N GLU A 228 14.05 7.94 -10.58
CA GLU A 228 12.98 8.87 -10.95
C GLU A 228 12.47 9.69 -9.73
N ASN A 229 13.33 9.96 -8.75
CA ASN A 229 12.98 10.75 -7.57
C ASN A 229 13.87 11.99 -7.45
N ALA A 230 13.29 13.17 -7.70
CA ALA A 230 14.00 14.45 -7.64
C ALA A 230 14.68 14.70 -6.29
N SER A 231 14.05 14.32 -5.17
CA SER A 231 14.62 14.55 -3.85
C SER A 231 15.94 13.81 -3.59
N TYR A 232 16.19 12.71 -4.32
CA TYR A 232 17.46 12.00 -4.19
C TYR A 232 18.62 12.83 -4.77
N TYR A 233 18.41 13.47 -5.92
CA TYR A 233 19.39 14.34 -6.57
C TYR A 233 19.59 15.63 -5.76
N VAL A 234 18.50 16.23 -5.22
CA VAL A 234 18.62 17.37 -4.31
C VAL A 234 19.48 17.02 -3.09
N THR A 235 19.23 15.84 -2.48
CA THR A 235 20.02 15.42 -1.33
C THR A 235 21.48 15.17 -1.70
N ARG A 236 21.77 14.57 -2.86
CA ARG A 236 23.14 14.33 -3.29
C ARG A 236 23.86 15.64 -3.64
N ALA A 237 23.18 16.57 -4.29
CA ALA A 237 23.71 17.90 -4.54
C ALA A 237 24.12 18.61 -3.22
N LYS A 238 23.24 18.58 -2.21
CA LYS A 238 23.58 19.13 -0.88
C LYS A 238 24.82 18.47 -0.26
N ILE A 239 24.97 17.15 -0.44
CA ILE A 239 26.16 16.43 0.06
C ILE A 239 27.42 16.95 -0.67
N TYR A 240 27.41 17.10 -1.99
CA TYR A 240 28.53 17.64 -2.75
C TYR A 240 28.88 19.10 -2.37
N MET A 241 27.88 19.92 -2.09
CA MET A 241 28.07 21.33 -1.69
C MET A 241 28.69 21.49 -0.29
N PHE A 242 28.49 20.54 0.63
CA PHE A 242 28.93 20.67 2.02
C PHE A 242 30.00 19.66 2.43
N ASN A 243 30.40 18.73 1.55
CA ASN A 243 31.48 17.78 1.82
C ASN A 243 32.84 18.44 1.56
N GLU A 244 33.50 18.93 2.61
CA GLU A 244 34.80 19.59 2.51
C GLU A 244 35.91 18.70 1.89
N SER A 245 35.76 17.37 1.95
CA SER A 245 36.75 16.43 1.41
C SER A 245 36.52 16.10 -0.08
N GLU A 246 35.28 16.22 -0.57
CA GLU A 246 34.84 15.93 -1.93
C GLU A 246 33.89 17.02 -2.46
N TYR A 247 34.20 18.29 -2.16
CA TYR A 247 33.46 19.43 -2.66
C TYR A 247 33.47 19.47 -4.19
N ASP A 248 32.29 19.40 -4.80
CA ASP A 248 32.16 19.33 -6.28
C ASP A 248 30.92 20.09 -6.76
N ASP A 249 31.14 21.37 -7.09
CA ASP A 249 30.10 22.26 -7.61
C ASP A 249 29.51 21.75 -8.92
N ASP A 250 30.35 21.19 -9.82
CA ASP A 250 29.89 20.72 -11.11
C ASP A 250 28.90 19.57 -10.95
N MET A 251 29.19 18.62 -10.05
CA MET A 251 28.30 17.51 -9.73
C MET A 251 27.03 17.99 -9.02
N ALA A 252 27.16 18.96 -8.10
CA ALA A 252 26.01 19.55 -7.42
C ALA A 252 25.06 20.25 -8.42
N ILE A 253 25.61 21.06 -9.32
CA ILE A 253 24.85 21.74 -10.38
C ILE A 253 24.18 20.74 -11.34
N GLU A 254 24.89 19.65 -11.72
CA GLU A 254 24.31 18.59 -12.56
C GLU A 254 23.10 17.94 -11.90
N ASP A 255 23.22 17.58 -10.62
CA ASP A 255 22.13 16.98 -9.85
C ASP A 255 20.95 17.92 -9.64
N LEU A 256 21.19 19.20 -9.30
CA LEU A 256 20.14 20.20 -9.21
C LEU A 256 19.40 20.39 -10.53
N ASN A 257 20.13 20.51 -11.64
CA ASN A 257 19.53 20.62 -12.98
C ASN A 257 18.69 19.37 -13.33
N LYS A 258 19.13 18.19 -12.91
CA LYS A 258 18.36 16.95 -13.09
C LYS A 258 17.08 16.96 -12.26
N ALA A 259 17.15 17.37 -11.00
CA ALA A 259 15.99 17.51 -10.14
C ALA A 259 14.99 18.57 -10.65
N ILE A 260 15.47 19.70 -11.20
CA ILE A 260 14.64 20.73 -11.84
C ILE A 260 13.86 20.16 -13.03
N LYS A 261 14.51 19.36 -13.89
CA LYS A 261 13.84 18.67 -15.01
C LYS A 261 12.75 17.69 -14.55
N MET A 262 12.86 17.20 -13.31
CA MET A 262 11.86 16.36 -12.65
C MET A 262 10.79 17.18 -11.91
N GLY A 263 10.85 18.52 -11.95
CA GLY A 263 9.87 19.43 -11.36
C GLY A 263 10.17 19.85 -9.91
N SER A 264 11.40 19.74 -9.42
CA SER A 264 11.76 20.16 -8.06
C SER A 264 11.93 21.68 -7.98
N GLU A 265 11.06 22.37 -7.24
CA GLU A 265 11.23 23.79 -6.92
C GLU A 265 12.39 23.99 -5.93
N GLU A 266 12.55 23.12 -4.91
CA GLU A 266 13.68 23.15 -3.98
C GLU A 266 15.04 23.17 -4.71
N ALA A 267 15.17 22.38 -5.79
CA ALA A 267 16.40 22.37 -6.58
C ALA A 267 16.64 23.69 -7.31
N ARG A 268 15.58 24.36 -7.76
CA ARG A 268 15.68 25.68 -8.41
C ARG A 268 16.12 26.75 -7.42
N GLU A 269 15.48 26.77 -6.26
CA GLU A 269 15.84 27.70 -5.18
C GLU A 269 17.30 27.52 -4.75
N LEU A 270 17.75 26.29 -4.56
CA LEU A 270 19.15 26.00 -4.22
C LEU A 270 20.13 26.44 -5.32
N LEU A 271 19.81 26.21 -6.59
CA LEU A 271 20.68 26.60 -7.69
C LEU A 271 20.80 28.13 -7.78
N GLU A 272 19.70 28.86 -7.59
CA GLU A 272 19.67 30.32 -7.57
C GLU A 272 20.41 30.88 -6.36
N GLU A 273 20.21 30.32 -5.15
CA GLU A 273 20.82 30.79 -3.92
C GLU A 273 22.35 30.61 -3.92
N TYR A 274 22.85 29.46 -4.32
CA TYR A 274 24.27 29.12 -4.17
C TYR A 274 25.12 29.41 -5.40
N PHE A 275 24.55 29.44 -6.60
CA PHE A 275 25.33 29.53 -7.83
C PHE A 275 25.00 30.74 -8.70
N SER A 276 23.97 31.58 -8.40
CA SER A 276 23.67 32.80 -9.15
C SER A 276 24.44 34.02 -8.64
N GLU A 277 24.90 34.03 -7.40
CA GLU A 277 25.64 35.14 -6.78
C GLU A 277 27.14 34.87 -6.69
N GLY A 278 27.76 34.19 -7.71
CA GLY A 278 29.22 34.14 -7.85
C GLY A 278 29.98 33.90 -6.54
N HIS A 279 29.71 32.79 -5.84
CA HIS A 279 30.59 32.35 -4.77
C HIS A 279 31.95 31.99 -5.38
N PRO A 280 33.05 32.55 -4.84
CA PRO A 280 34.39 32.43 -5.40
C PRO A 280 34.93 31.00 -5.28
#